data_8e83daad1c8ad168c6bc7526f600a448
#
_entry.id   8e83daad1c8ad168c6bc7526f600a448
#
_cell.length_a   1.000
_cell.length_b   1.000
_cell.length_c   1.000
_cell.angle_alpha   90.00
_cell.angle_beta   90.00
_cell.angle_gamma   90.00
#
_symmetry.space_group_name_H-M   'P 1'
#
loop_
_entity.id
_entity.type
_entity.pdbx_description
1 polymer ?
#
loop_
_entity_poly.entity_id
_entity_poly.type
_entity_poly.pdbx_seq_one_letter_code
_entity_poly.pdbx_strand_id
1 'polypeptide(L)'
;MDYRDTSFPVIHSYLKMQRYFIYLSFNGAQYHGWQIQPNGITVQEVLEKALATLLRRETPVTGAGRTDAGVNARLMVAHFDAPIPLDNPTETADKLNRILPPDIAVYEIRPVIAEAHSRFDALSRTYKYYIIDHKSPFIESFACRYR
;
A
#
# COMPACT_ATOMS: atom_id res chain seq x y z
N MET A 1 -53.31 1.39 29.74
CA MET A 1 -53.00 1.63 28.32
C MET A 1 -51.57 1.21 28.09
N ASP A 2 -51.40 0.00 27.53
CA ASP A 2 -50.11 -0.63 27.35
C ASP A 2 -49.34 0.02 26.22
N TYR A 3 -48.23 0.66 26.54
CA TYR A 3 -47.19 0.97 25.56
C TYR A 3 -46.34 -0.27 25.35
N ARG A 4 -46.63 -0.99 24.27
CA ARG A 4 -45.82 -2.12 23.83
C ARG A 4 -44.44 -1.58 23.44
N ASP A 5 -43.47 -2.04 24.19
CA ASP A 5 -42.07 -1.98 23.90
C ASP A 5 -41.79 -2.68 22.54
N THR A 6 -41.69 -1.90 21.48
CA THR A 6 -41.19 -2.37 20.19
C THR A 6 -39.68 -2.21 20.17
N SER A 7 -38.98 -3.07 20.92
CA SER A 7 -37.56 -3.27 20.75
C SER A 7 -37.32 -3.90 19.39
N PHE A 8 -37.07 -3.06 18.40
CA PHE A 8 -36.49 -3.55 17.15
C PHE A 8 -35.13 -4.17 17.47
N PRO A 9 -34.87 -5.42 17.05
CA PRO A 9 -33.53 -5.97 17.15
C PRO A 9 -32.60 -5.07 16.32
N VAL A 10 -31.74 -4.35 17.00
CA VAL A 10 -30.61 -3.70 16.34
C VAL A 10 -29.80 -4.83 15.74
N ILE A 11 -30.02 -5.09 14.47
CA ILE A 11 -29.14 -5.97 13.70
C ILE A 11 -27.82 -5.21 13.62
N HIS A 12 -26.96 -5.48 14.58
CA HIS A 12 -25.53 -5.23 14.42
C HIS A 12 -25.09 -6.20 13.33
N SER A 13 -25.32 -5.82 12.08
CA SER A 13 -24.55 -6.38 11.00
C SER A 13 -23.11 -5.99 11.32
N TYR A 14 -22.36 -6.91 11.89
CA TYR A 14 -20.92 -6.85 11.89
C TYR A 14 -20.53 -6.74 10.42
N LEU A 15 -20.35 -5.52 9.95
CA LEU A 15 -19.74 -5.24 8.67
C LEU A 15 -18.35 -5.87 8.75
N LYS A 16 -18.24 -7.06 8.19
CA LYS A 16 -17.02 -7.84 8.24
C LYS A 16 -15.99 -7.05 7.45
N MET A 17 -14.98 -6.53 8.14
CA MET A 17 -13.84 -5.85 7.52
C MET A 17 -13.33 -6.72 6.38
N GLN A 18 -13.23 -6.16 5.17
CA GLN A 18 -12.63 -6.84 4.03
C GLN A 18 -11.16 -6.45 3.93
N ARG A 19 -10.27 -7.43 3.96
CA ARG A 19 -8.84 -7.23 3.72
C ARG A 19 -8.53 -7.25 2.24
N TYR A 20 -7.63 -6.36 1.85
CA TYR A 20 -7.11 -6.25 0.49
C TYR A 20 -5.60 -6.29 0.49
N PHE A 21 -5.03 -7.02 -0.46
CA PHE A 21 -3.64 -6.82 -0.87
C PHE A 21 -3.60 -5.75 -1.96
N ILE A 22 -2.62 -4.85 -1.84
CA ILE A 22 -2.30 -3.83 -2.82
C ILE A 22 -0.89 -4.08 -3.35
N TYR A 23 -0.79 -4.18 -4.66
CA TYR A 23 0.45 -4.45 -5.39
C TYR A 23 0.91 -3.15 -6.02
N LEU A 24 2.11 -2.71 -5.68
CA LEU A 24 2.63 -1.43 -6.13
C LEU A 24 4.13 -1.46 -6.42
N SER A 25 4.57 -0.46 -7.15
CA SER A 25 6.00 -0.13 -7.34
C SER A 25 6.26 1.31 -6.96
N PHE A 26 7.52 1.60 -6.67
CA PHE A 26 7.94 2.97 -6.41
C PHE A 26 9.41 3.19 -6.70
N ASN A 27 9.72 4.42 -7.14
CA ASN A 27 11.07 4.95 -7.15
C ASN A 27 11.32 5.62 -5.79
N GLY A 28 12.22 5.06 -5.01
CA GLY A 28 12.48 5.50 -3.64
C GLY A 28 13.36 6.74 -3.49
N ALA A 29 13.86 7.33 -4.59
CA ALA A 29 14.83 8.40 -4.56
C ALA A 29 14.43 9.63 -3.74
N GLN A 30 13.12 9.94 -3.68
CA GLN A 30 12.57 11.09 -2.96
C GLN A 30 11.99 10.71 -1.58
N TYR A 31 12.16 9.46 -1.15
CA TYR A 31 11.54 8.95 0.07
C TYR A 31 12.57 8.48 1.10
N HIS A 32 12.22 8.67 2.36
CA HIS A 32 12.97 8.12 3.50
C HIS A 32 12.54 6.67 3.80
N GLY A 33 12.57 5.83 2.76
CA GLY A 33 12.17 4.44 2.81
C GLY A 33 10.67 4.22 2.76
N TRP A 34 10.29 2.98 3.03
CA TRP A 34 8.88 2.56 3.04
C TRP A 34 8.12 3.07 4.26
N GLN A 35 8.63 2.80 5.46
CA GLN A 35 7.86 2.93 6.69
C GLN A 35 7.79 4.36 7.21
N ILE A 36 6.59 4.78 7.64
CA ILE A 36 6.34 6.06 8.31
C ILE A 36 7.31 6.25 9.48
N GLN A 37 7.95 7.41 9.51
CA GLN A 37 8.90 7.82 10.52
C GLN A 37 8.92 9.36 10.62
N PRO A 38 9.40 9.94 11.75
CA PRO A 38 9.38 11.40 11.96
C PRO A 38 10.29 12.19 11.01
N ASN A 39 11.30 11.54 10.42
CA ASN A 39 12.45 12.20 9.80
C ASN A 39 12.27 12.55 8.32
N GLY A 40 11.13 12.26 7.71
CA GLY A 40 10.90 12.60 6.32
C GLY A 40 9.73 11.86 5.70
N ILE A 41 9.40 12.23 4.46
CA ILE A 41 8.30 11.64 3.70
C ILE A 41 8.65 10.19 3.33
N THR A 42 7.68 9.30 3.49
CA THR A 42 7.82 7.87 3.18
C THR A 42 6.77 7.43 2.19
N VAL A 43 7.03 6.30 1.50
CA VAL A 43 6.07 5.74 0.53
C VAL A 43 4.77 5.34 1.21
N GLN A 44 4.85 4.74 2.40
CA GLN A 44 3.67 4.36 3.19
C GLN A 44 2.79 5.57 3.51
N GLU A 45 3.38 6.68 3.95
CA GLU A 45 2.64 7.91 4.27
C GLU A 45 1.88 8.45 3.06
N VAL A 46 2.54 8.50 1.90
CA VAL A 46 1.92 8.99 0.65
C VAL A 46 0.78 8.07 0.21
N LEU A 47 0.98 6.76 0.30
CA LEU A 47 -0.05 5.78 -0.04
C LEU A 47 -1.25 5.86 0.92
N GLU A 48 -1.02 5.97 2.22
CA GLU A 48 -2.09 6.09 3.22
C GLU A 48 -2.90 7.39 3.03
N LYS A 49 -2.24 8.51 2.72
CA LYS A 49 -2.91 9.77 2.38
C LYS A 49 -3.78 9.66 1.13
N ALA A 50 -3.29 8.98 0.09
CA ALA A 50 -4.06 8.74 -1.13
C ALA A 50 -5.27 7.85 -0.87
N LEU A 51 -5.10 6.76 -0.12
CA LEU A 51 -6.19 5.88 0.29
C LEU A 51 -7.22 6.62 1.16
N ALA A 52 -6.76 7.41 2.13
CA ALA A 52 -7.64 8.20 2.98
C ALA A 52 -8.46 9.22 2.20
N THR A 53 -7.86 9.85 1.19
CA THR A 53 -8.55 10.78 0.29
C THR A 53 -9.63 10.07 -0.51
N LEU A 54 -9.31 8.91 -1.08
CA LEU A 54 -10.22 8.16 -1.94
C LEU A 54 -11.34 7.48 -1.14
N LEU A 55 -11.00 6.86 -0.03
CA LEU A 55 -11.95 6.10 0.81
C LEU A 55 -12.62 6.97 1.88
N ARG A 56 -12.22 8.25 2.02
CA ARG A 56 -12.73 9.23 2.98
C ARG A 56 -12.61 8.77 4.43
N ARG A 57 -11.54 8.06 4.75
CA ARG A 57 -11.22 7.55 6.09
C ARG A 57 -9.75 7.22 6.20
N GLU A 58 -9.21 7.29 7.40
CA GLU A 58 -7.89 6.74 7.67
C GLU A 58 -7.83 5.27 7.28
N THR A 59 -6.81 4.93 6.49
CA THR A 59 -6.63 3.58 5.95
C THR A 59 -5.16 3.21 6.09
N PRO A 60 -4.76 2.73 7.28
CA PRO A 60 -3.40 2.27 7.51
C PRO A 60 -3.04 1.10 6.61
N VAL A 61 -1.80 1.07 6.13
CA VAL A 61 -1.29 -0.04 5.33
C VAL A 61 -0.11 -0.72 6.03
N THR A 62 0.00 -2.02 5.82
CA THR A 62 1.14 -2.81 6.29
C THR A 62 1.87 -3.38 5.08
N GLY A 63 3.13 -3.01 4.90
CA GLY A 63 3.96 -3.53 3.80
C GLY A 63 4.56 -4.89 4.08
N ALA A 64 4.93 -5.61 3.02
CA ALA A 64 5.61 -6.91 3.10
C ALA A 64 6.99 -6.83 3.79
N GLY A 65 7.60 -5.65 3.82
CA GLY A 65 8.88 -5.42 4.49
C GLY A 65 9.19 -3.93 4.55
N ARG A 66 10.29 -3.62 5.23
CA ARG A 66 10.85 -2.27 5.28
C ARG A 66 11.91 -2.11 4.20
N THR A 67 12.00 -0.93 3.64
CA THR A 67 13.12 -0.51 2.78
C THR A 67 13.75 0.74 3.35
N ASP A 68 15.04 0.88 3.17
CA ASP A 68 15.78 2.06 3.58
C ASP A 68 15.56 3.24 2.61
N ALA A 69 15.99 4.44 3.02
CA ALA A 69 15.90 5.63 2.20
C ALA A 69 16.52 5.42 0.81
N GLY A 70 15.83 5.85 -0.22
CA GLY A 70 16.28 5.76 -1.61
C GLY A 70 16.13 4.39 -2.29
N VAL A 71 15.73 3.35 -1.56
CA VAL A 71 15.54 2.02 -2.14
C VAL A 71 14.28 1.98 -2.99
N ASN A 72 14.43 1.46 -4.21
CA ASN A 72 13.33 1.26 -5.16
C ASN A 72 12.65 -0.09 -4.93
N ALA A 73 11.38 -0.20 -5.27
CA ALA A 73 10.69 -1.47 -5.37
C ALA A 73 10.00 -1.59 -6.72
N ARG A 74 10.32 -2.66 -7.47
CA ARG A 74 9.57 -3.01 -8.68
C ARG A 74 8.24 -3.67 -8.34
N LEU A 75 8.20 -4.35 -7.19
CA LEU A 75 6.99 -4.92 -6.62
C LEU A 75 7.10 -4.90 -5.10
N MET A 76 6.18 -4.20 -4.48
CA MET A 76 5.87 -4.25 -3.05
C MET A 76 4.43 -4.71 -2.90
N VAL A 77 4.18 -5.58 -1.96
CA VAL A 77 2.82 -5.94 -1.55
C VAL A 77 2.57 -5.36 -0.18
N ALA A 78 1.45 -4.67 -0.03
CA ALA A 78 0.96 -4.23 1.26
C ALA A 78 -0.47 -4.73 1.47
N HIS A 79 -1.00 -4.65 2.68
CA HIS A 79 -2.40 -4.90 2.92
C HIS A 79 -3.04 -3.77 3.71
N PHE A 80 -4.34 -3.62 3.53
CA PHE A 80 -5.20 -2.73 4.29
C PHE A 80 -6.57 -3.36 4.51
N ASP A 81 -7.28 -2.84 5.48
CA ASP A 81 -8.63 -3.28 5.81
C ASP A 81 -9.65 -2.18 5.47
N ALA A 82 -10.70 -2.56 4.77
CA ALA A 82 -11.82 -1.69 4.45
C ALA A 82 -13.07 -2.16 5.19
N PRO A 83 -13.65 -1.34 6.08
CA PRO A 83 -14.90 -1.69 6.77
C PRO A 83 -16.10 -1.81 5.82
N ILE A 84 -16.06 -1.09 4.71
CA ILE A 84 -17.01 -1.20 3.62
C ILE A 84 -16.24 -1.80 2.45
N PRO A 85 -16.64 -2.98 1.94
CA PRO A 85 -15.99 -3.57 0.78
C PRO A 85 -15.95 -2.61 -0.41
N LEU A 86 -14.87 -2.67 -1.18
CA LEU A 86 -14.72 -1.89 -2.40
C LEU A 86 -15.67 -2.44 -3.47
N ASP A 87 -16.46 -1.58 -4.10
CA ASP A 87 -17.36 -1.98 -5.18
C ASP A 87 -16.58 -2.53 -6.39
N ASN A 88 -15.47 -1.86 -6.72
CA ASN A 88 -14.60 -2.25 -7.83
C ASN A 88 -13.14 -1.99 -7.47
N PRO A 89 -12.39 -3.02 -7.03
CA PRO A 89 -10.98 -2.88 -6.68
C PRO A 89 -10.09 -2.41 -7.84
N THR A 90 -10.40 -2.81 -9.08
CA THR A 90 -9.65 -2.38 -10.26
C THR A 90 -9.82 -0.88 -10.50
N GLU A 91 -11.04 -0.39 -10.47
CA GLU A 91 -11.32 1.05 -10.58
C GLU A 91 -10.70 1.85 -9.42
N THR A 92 -10.66 1.26 -8.22
CA THR A 92 -10.02 1.86 -7.05
C THR A 92 -8.51 2.04 -7.30
N ALA A 93 -7.84 1.04 -7.88
CA ALA A 93 -6.43 1.13 -8.24
C ALA A 93 -6.19 2.24 -9.27
N ASP A 94 -7.04 2.35 -10.30
CA ASP A 94 -6.96 3.41 -11.31
C ASP A 94 -7.16 4.80 -10.69
N LYS A 95 -8.11 4.94 -9.78
CA LYS A 95 -8.35 6.20 -9.06
C LYS A 95 -7.16 6.58 -8.17
N LEU A 96 -6.55 5.60 -7.49
CA LEU A 96 -5.34 5.83 -6.70
C LEU A 96 -4.19 6.36 -7.56
N ASN A 97 -3.97 5.77 -8.74
CA ASN A 97 -2.92 6.21 -9.65
C ASN A 97 -3.10 7.65 -10.17
N ARG A 98 -4.32 8.19 -10.14
CA ARG A 98 -4.58 9.60 -10.47
C ARG A 98 -4.26 10.55 -9.32
N ILE A 99 -4.24 10.06 -8.09
CA ILE A 99 -3.94 10.83 -6.87
C ILE A 99 -2.46 10.73 -6.52
N LEU A 100 -1.87 9.56 -6.72
CA LEU A 100 -0.48 9.27 -6.39
C LEU A 100 0.48 10.07 -7.28
N PRO A 101 1.65 10.47 -6.75
CA PRO A 101 2.69 11.07 -7.57
C PRO A 101 3.26 10.06 -8.58
N PRO A 102 3.95 10.52 -9.64
CA PRO A 102 4.40 9.66 -10.74
C PRO A 102 5.45 8.61 -10.33
N ASP A 103 6.05 8.75 -9.17
CA ASP A 103 7.05 7.82 -8.63
C ASP A 103 6.47 6.68 -7.77
N ILE A 104 5.15 6.61 -7.65
CA ILE A 104 4.42 5.50 -7.02
C ILE A 104 3.30 5.04 -7.94
N ALA A 105 3.25 3.74 -8.26
CA ALA A 105 2.21 3.17 -9.11
C ALA A 105 1.58 1.95 -8.45
N VAL A 106 0.25 1.87 -8.45
CA VAL A 106 -0.53 0.72 -8.00
C VAL A 106 -0.92 -0.10 -9.21
N TYR A 107 -0.63 -1.40 -9.18
CA TYR A 107 -0.95 -2.33 -10.27
C TYR A 107 -2.27 -3.06 -10.05
N GLU A 108 -2.53 -3.45 -8.80
CA GLU A 108 -3.68 -4.27 -8.47
C GLU A 108 -4.08 -4.08 -7.01
N ILE A 109 -5.38 -4.17 -6.76
CA ILE A 109 -5.97 -4.34 -5.43
C ILE A 109 -6.80 -5.61 -5.48
N ARG A 110 -6.50 -6.56 -4.59
CA ARG A 110 -7.15 -7.87 -4.57
C ARG A 110 -7.74 -8.18 -3.20
N PRO A 111 -9.02 -8.56 -3.11
CA PRO A 111 -9.59 -9.03 -1.85
C PRO A 111 -8.90 -10.34 -1.44
N VAL A 112 -8.62 -10.47 -0.15
CA VAL A 112 -8.01 -11.65 0.45
C VAL A 112 -8.74 -12.04 1.72
N ILE A 113 -8.47 -13.22 2.25
CA ILE A 113 -9.01 -13.64 3.54
C ILE A 113 -8.52 -12.71 4.66
N ALA A 114 -9.31 -12.58 5.71
CA ALA A 114 -9.03 -11.65 6.81
C ALA A 114 -7.69 -11.93 7.52
N GLU A 115 -7.24 -13.18 7.52
CA GLU A 115 -6.01 -13.65 8.16
C GLU A 115 -4.75 -13.42 7.29
N ALA A 116 -4.94 -13.14 5.97
CA ALA A 116 -3.80 -12.92 5.06
C ALA A 116 -2.96 -11.71 5.51
N HIS A 117 -1.65 -11.88 5.54
CA HIS A 117 -0.73 -10.85 6.03
C HIS A 117 0.44 -10.66 5.06
N SER A 118 0.53 -9.49 4.43
CA SER A 118 1.53 -9.20 3.38
C SER A 118 2.99 -9.46 3.83
N ARG A 119 3.31 -9.30 5.11
CA ARG A 119 4.64 -9.51 5.65
C ARG A 119 4.89 -10.95 6.09
N PHE A 120 3.94 -11.56 6.79
CA PHE A 120 4.15 -12.88 7.40
C PHE A 120 3.92 -14.02 6.42
N ASP A 121 3.04 -13.83 5.43
CA ASP A 121 2.75 -14.83 4.40
C ASP A 121 3.67 -14.71 3.17
N ALA A 122 4.58 -13.73 3.16
CA ALA A 122 5.55 -13.60 2.09
C ALA A 122 6.55 -14.76 2.10
N LEU A 123 6.59 -15.54 1.02
CA LEU A 123 7.47 -16.70 0.88
C LEU A 123 8.92 -16.29 0.61
N SER A 124 9.12 -15.17 -0.07
CA SER A 124 10.47 -14.66 -0.40
C SER A 124 10.48 -13.14 -0.56
N ARG A 125 11.65 -12.56 -0.42
CA ARG A 125 11.95 -11.17 -0.77
C ARG A 125 13.22 -11.18 -1.61
N THR A 126 13.13 -10.69 -2.84
CA THR A 126 14.26 -10.66 -3.77
C THR A 126 14.82 -9.27 -3.85
N TYR A 127 16.13 -9.14 -3.61
CA TYR A 127 16.87 -7.90 -3.75
C TYR A 127 17.81 -8.00 -4.93
N LYS A 128 17.85 -6.94 -5.77
CA LYS A 128 18.76 -6.85 -6.92
C LYS A 128 19.62 -5.60 -6.77
N TYR A 129 20.93 -5.80 -6.82
CA TYR A 129 21.92 -4.73 -6.87
C TYR A 129 22.43 -4.64 -8.29
N TYR A 130 22.23 -3.48 -8.92
CA TYR A 130 22.74 -3.22 -10.25
C TYR A 130 24.11 -2.55 -10.12
N ILE A 131 25.12 -3.18 -10.72
CA ILE A 131 26.50 -2.70 -10.69
C ILE A 131 26.93 -2.43 -12.13
N ILE A 132 27.51 -1.26 -12.37
CA ILE A 132 28.06 -0.86 -13.67
C ILE A 132 29.55 -0.49 -13.52
N ASP A 133 30.36 -0.78 -14.54
CA ASP A 133 31.77 -0.51 -14.58
C ASP A 133 32.10 0.74 -15.43
N HIS A 134 31.11 1.29 -16.11
CA HIS A 134 31.25 2.47 -16.97
C HIS A 134 30.17 3.51 -16.67
N LYS A 135 30.39 4.74 -17.10
CA LYS A 135 29.41 5.82 -16.99
C LYS A 135 28.25 5.57 -17.95
N SER A 136 27.03 5.57 -17.42
CA SER A 136 25.80 5.42 -18.20
C SER A 136 24.72 6.39 -17.71
N PRO A 137 24.40 7.46 -18.46
CA PRO A 137 23.42 8.46 -18.04
C PRO A 137 22.01 7.93 -17.83
N PHE A 138 21.67 6.77 -18.44
CA PHE A 138 20.32 6.21 -18.41
C PHE A 138 20.05 5.26 -17.22
N ILE A 139 21.11 4.69 -16.64
CA ILE A 139 20.97 3.71 -15.56
C ILE A 139 21.71 4.08 -14.27
N GLU A 140 22.50 5.15 -14.28
CA GLU A 140 23.34 5.55 -13.14
C GLU A 140 22.53 5.89 -11.88
N SER A 141 21.28 6.35 -12.03
CA SER A 141 20.36 6.59 -10.91
C SER A 141 19.82 5.31 -10.27
N PHE A 142 19.97 4.14 -10.92
CA PHE A 142 19.48 2.85 -10.46
C PHE A 142 20.59 1.83 -10.22
N ALA A 143 21.83 2.20 -10.46
CA ALA A 143 22.98 1.31 -10.37
C ALA A 143 24.13 1.93 -9.58
N CYS A 144 24.87 1.09 -8.88
CA CYS A 144 26.11 1.50 -8.25
C CYS A 144 27.25 1.38 -9.26
N ARG A 145 28.02 2.45 -9.46
CA ARG A 145 29.23 2.37 -10.29
C ARG A 145 30.40 1.88 -9.46
N TYR A 146 30.92 0.73 -9.84
CA TYR A 146 32.13 0.16 -9.26
C TYR A 146 33.36 0.56 -10.16
N ARG A 147 34.36 1.10 -9.51
CA ARG A 147 35.66 1.41 -10.15
C ARG A 147 36.72 0.43 -9.70
#